data_b90add0222235349b04fd7eb9159aa90
#
_entry.id   b90add0222235349b04fd7eb9159aa90
#
_cell.length_a   1.000
_cell.length_b   1.000
_cell.length_c   1.000
_cell.angle_alpha   90.00
_cell.angle_beta   90.00
_cell.angle_gamma   90.00
#
_symmetry.space_group_name_H-M   'P 1'
#
loop_
_entity.id
_entity.type
_entity.pdbx_description
1 polymer ?
#
loop_
_entity_poly.entity_id
_entity_poly.type
_entity_poly.pdbx_seq_one_letter_code
_entity_poly.pdbx_strand_id
1 'polypeptide(L)'
;MQATPYIKQVEVRWSDLDPNFHLRHSVYYDWGAFVRMSFMTERGITPALLMQLHTGPILFKEECIFKREISFSDKVELNLTLTKATHDMGRWSMKHEIWKNGNTLSAILHIDGAWLDTNIRKLTIPPNSFREVFESVPKAGDFSWTE
;
A
#
# COMPACT_ATOMS: atom_id res chain seq x y z
N MET A 1 -18.28 7.65 12.20
CA MET A 1 -17.31 8.69 11.80
C MET A 1 -16.27 8.06 10.90
N GLN A 2 -16.04 8.61 9.73
CA GLN A 2 -15.03 8.10 8.82
C GLN A 2 -13.64 8.54 9.29
N ALA A 3 -12.68 7.63 9.17
CA ALA A 3 -11.29 7.97 9.44
C ALA A 3 -10.78 9.01 8.44
N THR A 4 -9.83 9.83 8.87
CA THR A 4 -9.16 10.78 7.98
C THR A 4 -8.45 10.00 6.88
N PRO A 5 -8.64 10.36 5.60
CA PRO A 5 -7.93 9.69 4.52
C PRO A 5 -6.42 9.80 4.68
N TYR A 6 -5.72 8.76 4.30
CA TYR A 6 -4.26 8.78 4.23
C TYR A 6 -3.86 8.98 2.77
N ILE A 7 -3.19 10.08 2.49
CA ILE A 7 -2.81 10.47 1.13
C ILE A 7 -1.35 10.89 1.12
N LYS A 8 -0.61 10.39 0.14
CA LYS A 8 0.78 10.79 -0.09
C LYS A 8 0.95 11.31 -1.50
N GLN A 9 1.68 12.40 -1.63
CA GLN A 9 2.12 12.91 -2.93
C GLN A 9 3.38 12.18 -3.36
N VAL A 10 3.48 11.89 -4.65
CA VAL A 10 4.65 11.31 -5.28
C VAL A 10 5.04 12.15 -6.49
N GLU A 11 6.29 12.06 -6.89
CA GLU A 11 6.79 12.80 -8.04
C GLU A 11 7.11 11.85 -9.18
N VAL A 12 6.76 12.27 -10.39
CA VAL A 12 7.16 11.57 -11.62
C VAL A 12 8.59 12.01 -11.96
N ARG A 13 9.52 11.07 -11.96
CA ARG A 13 10.91 11.32 -12.36
C ARG A 13 11.04 11.06 -13.86
N TRP A 14 12.00 11.75 -14.49
CA TRP A 14 12.30 11.49 -15.89
C TRP A 14 12.58 10.00 -16.15
N SER A 15 13.30 9.36 -15.23
CA SER A 15 13.62 7.94 -15.32
C SER A 15 12.41 7.01 -15.13
N ASP A 16 11.26 7.53 -14.71
CA ASP A 16 10.05 6.75 -14.51
C ASP A 16 9.22 6.60 -15.79
N LEU A 17 9.63 7.23 -16.87
CA LEU A 17 8.89 7.25 -18.13
C LEU A 17 9.26 6.06 -19.02
N ASP A 18 8.29 5.61 -19.81
CA ASP A 18 8.50 4.60 -20.85
C ASP A 18 8.84 5.29 -22.21
N PRO A 19 9.08 4.53 -23.28
CA PRO A 19 9.36 5.12 -24.60
C PRO A 19 8.26 6.01 -25.17
N ASN A 20 7.03 5.92 -24.63
CA ASN A 20 5.90 6.75 -25.04
C ASN A 20 5.77 8.01 -24.18
N PHE A 21 6.76 8.28 -23.30
CA PHE A 21 6.80 9.43 -22.39
C PHE A 21 5.68 9.44 -21.34
N HIS A 22 5.12 8.28 -21.04
CA HIS A 22 4.16 8.10 -19.95
C HIS A 22 4.79 7.29 -18.82
N LEU A 23 4.20 7.38 -17.64
CA LEU A 23 4.69 6.65 -16.49
C LEU A 23 4.80 5.15 -16.81
N ARG A 24 6.00 4.59 -16.59
CA ARG A 24 6.28 3.17 -16.82
C ARG A 24 5.44 2.30 -15.86
N HIS A 25 4.88 1.21 -16.37
CA HIS A 25 3.96 0.35 -15.63
C HIS A 25 4.49 -0.12 -14.28
N SER A 26 5.79 -0.37 -14.15
CA SER A 26 6.38 -0.88 -12.91
C SER A 26 6.43 0.15 -11.79
N VAL A 27 6.42 1.44 -12.11
CA VAL A 27 6.52 2.52 -11.11
C VAL A 27 5.26 2.60 -10.26
N TYR A 28 4.11 2.25 -10.79
CA TYR A 28 2.86 2.25 -10.02
C TYR A 28 3.00 1.36 -8.77
N TYR A 29 3.63 0.20 -8.91
CA TYR A 29 3.86 -0.73 -7.80
C TYR A 29 4.86 -0.17 -6.79
N ASP A 30 5.91 0.48 -7.26
CA ASP A 30 6.90 1.13 -6.39
C ASP A 30 6.23 2.21 -5.52
N TRP A 31 5.33 2.98 -6.12
CA TRP A 31 4.59 4.01 -5.39
C TRP A 31 3.68 3.40 -4.32
N GLY A 32 3.00 2.30 -4.65
CA GLY A 32 2.16 1.60 -3.67
C GLY A 32 2.98 1.13 -2.47
N ALA A 33 4.11 0.51 -2.73
CA ALA A 33 5.03 0.08 -1.67
C ALA A 33 5.51 1.26 -0.82
N PHE A 34 5.85 2.36 -1.46
CA PHE A 34 6.27 3.58 -0.76
C PHE A 34 5.18 4.09 0.18
N VAL A 35 3.94 4.13 -0.28
CA VAL A 35 2.82 4.64 0.52
C VAL A 35 2.55 3.73 1.72
N ARG A 36 2.57 2.42 1.52
CA ARG A 36 2.38 1.46 2.62
C ARG A 36 3.51 1.57 3.65
N MET A 37 4.75 1.64 3.18
CA MET A 37 5.90 1.74 4.09
C MET A 37 5.92 3.09 4.82
N SER A 38 5.49 4.16 4.15
CA SER A 38 5.36 5.48 4.79
C SER A 38 4.34 5.43 5.92
N PHE A 39 3.18 4.82 5.67
CA PHE A 39 2.14 4.66 6.68
C PHE A 39 2.68 3.92 7.91
N MET A 40 3.36 2.81 7.69
CA MET A 40 3.92 1.98 8.75
C MET A 40 4.99 2.74 9.53
N THR A 41 5.94 3.35 8.83
CA THR A 41 7.07 4.04 9.45
C THR A 41 6.62 5.23 10.30
N GLU A 42 5.66 6.01 9.80
CA GLU A 42 5.09 7.14 10.54
C GLU A 42 4.41 6.71 11.84
N ARG A 43 4.05 5.44 11.96
CA ARG A 43 3.38 4.86 13.13
C ARG A 43 4.27 3.92 13.93
N GLY A 44 5.57 4.00 13.70
CA GLY A 44 6.56 3.29 14.50
C GLY A 44 6.97 1.92 13.98
N ILE A 45 6.39 1.42 12.89
CA ILE A 45 6.84 0.17 12.26
C ILE A 45 7.92 0.52 11.24
N THR A 46 9.15 0.59 11.72
CA THR A 46 10.30 0.94 10.89
C THR A 46 10.97 -0.32 10.33
N PRO A 47 11.75 -0.20 9.24
CA PRO A 47 12.53 -1.34 8.76
C PRO A 47 13.42 -1.96 9.84
N ALA A 48 14.03 -1.13 10.69
CA ALA A 48 14.89 -1.62 11.79
C ALA A 48 14.08 -2.47 12.78
N LEU A 49 12.87 -2.04 13.14
CA LEU A 49 12.00 -2.78 14.05
C LEU A 49 11.53 -4.10 13.43
N LEU A 50 11.20 -4.09 12.14
CA LEU A 50 10.83 -5.33 11.43
C LEU A 50 11.96 -6.35 11.49
N MET A 51 13.20 -5.90 11.26
CA MET A 51 14.38 -6.77 11.37
C MET A 51 14.58 -7.28 12.79
N GLN A 52 14.44 -6.41 13.77
CA GLN A 52 14.63 -6.75 15.19
C GLN A 52 13.63 -7.81 15.65
N LEU A 53 12.38 -7.71 15.22
CA LEU A 53 11.30 -8.62 15.62
C LEU A 53 11.17 -9.82 14.67
N HIS A 54 12.02 -9.92 13.66
CA HIS A 54 12.01 -11.01 12.67
C HIS A 54 10.62 -11.23 12.06
N THR A 55 9.91 -10.12 11.80
CA THR A 55 8.55 -10.15 11.27
C THR A 55 8.46 -9.14 10.14
N GLY A 56 7.92 -9.56 9.01
CA GLY A 56 7.79 -8.68 7.87
C GLY A 56 6.49 -8.92 7.08
N PRO A 57 5.95 -7.87 6.47
CA PRO A 57 4.83 -8.04 5.56
C PRO A 57 5.30 -8.65 4.25
N ILE A 58 4.49 -9.55 3.69
CA ILE A 58 4.74 -10.14 2.38
C ILE A 58 3.50 -9.98 1.51
N LEU A 59 3.71 -10.01 0.22
CA LEU A 59 2.63 -9.89 -0.76
C LEU A 59 2.40 -11.25 -1.42
N PHE A 60 1.11 -11.61 -1.59
CA PHE A 60 0.70 -12.74 -2.40
C PHE A 60 0.28 -12.31 -3.80
N LYS A 61 -0.28 -11.10 -3.89
CA LYS A 61 -0.80 -10.59 -5.15
C LYS A 61 -0.67 -9.09 -5.19
N GLU A 62 -0.31 -8.60 -6.35
CA GLU A 62 -0.26 -7.18 -6.65
C GLU A 62 -0.86 -7.00 -8.04
N GLU A 63 -1.90 -6.17 -8.14
CA GLU A 63 -2.60 -5.95 -9.40
C GLU A 63 -2.82 -4.46 -9.61
N CYS A 64 -2.50 -3.98 -10.80
CA CYS A 64 -2.75 -2.60 -11.18
C CYS A 64 -3.76 -2.55 -12.32
N ILE A 65 -4.82 -1.78 -12.13
CA ILE A 65 -5.81 -1.51 -13.17
C ILE A 65 -5.52 -0.09 -13.67
N PHE A 66 -5.10 0.01 -14.94
CA PHE A 66 -4.74 1.28 -15.55
C PHE A 66 -5.96 1.91 -16.21
N LYS A 67 -6.23 3.18 -15.90
CA LYS A 67 -7.41 3.89 -16.41
C LYS A 67 -7.03 5.11 -17.25
N ARG A 68 -6.03 5.87 -16.83
CA ARG A 68 -5.54 7.07 -17.52
C ARG A 68 -4.04 7.15 -17.37
N GLU A 69 -3.35 7.48 -18.42
CA GLU A 69 -1.90 7.62 -18.41
C GLU A 69 -1.45 8.79 -17.55
N ILE A 70 -0.25 8.68 -17.02
CA ILE A 70 0.38 9.72 -16.21
C ILE A 70 1.60 10.21 -16.96
N SER A 71 1.74 11.53 -17.06
CA SER A 71 2.83 12.22 -17.76
C SER A 71 3.75 12.95 -16.77
N PHE A 72 4.92 13.35 -17.21
CA PHE A 72 5.94 13.95 -16.38
C PHE A 72 5.46 15.17 -15.58
N SER A 73 4.59 15.98 -16.17
CA SER A 73 4.11 17.21 -15.51
C SER A 73 2.91 17.01 -14.60
N ASP A 74 2.36 15.81 -14.52
CA ASP A 74 1.18 15.55 -13.68
C ASP A 74 1.57 15.55 -12.21
N LYS A 75 0.67 16.07 -11.37
CA LYS A 75 0.76 15.99 -9.92
C LYS A 75 0.00 14.75 -9.48
N VAL A 76 0.68 13.86 -8.77
CA VAL A 76 0.13 12.54 -8.46
C VAL A 76 0.03 12.33 -6.95
N GLU A 77 -1.09 11.78 -6.53
CA GLU A 77 -1.34 11.40 -5.13
C GLU A 77 -1.87 9.98 -5.08
N LEU A 78 -1.50 9.25 -4.03
CA LEU A 78 -2.06 7.93 -3.73
C LEU A 78 -2.72 7.96 -2.36
N ASN A 79 -3.84 7.26 -2.25
CA ASN A 79 -4.42 6.96 -0.95
C ASN A 79 -4.04 5.54 -0.51
N LEU A 80 -4.44 5.18 0.69
CA LEU A 80 -4.30 3.82 1.22
C LEU A 80 -5.57 3.47 1.97
N THR A 81 -6.20 2.36 1.59
CA THR A 81 -7.36 1.83 2.32
C THR A 81 -7.22 0.34 2.53
N LEU A 82 -7.79 -0.14 3.64
CA LEU A 82 -7.89 -1.56 3.95
C LEU A 82 -9.20 -2.07 3.36
N THR A 83 -9.15 -3.13 2.57
CA THR A 83 -10.33 -3.69 1.91
C THR A 83 -10.81 -4.99 2.54
N LYS A 84 -9.89 -5.79 3.07
CA LYS A 84 -10.19 -7.03 3.79
C LYS A 84 -9.14 -7.28 4.83
N ALA A 85 -9.49 -7.97 5.89
CA ALA A 85 -8.53 -8.43 6.88
C ALA A 85 -9.10 -9.54 7.73
N THR A 86 -8.24 -10.43 8.20
CA THR A 86 -8.58 -11.33 9.29
C THR A 86 -8.54 -10.54 10.61
N HIS A 87 -9.28 -10.99 11.62
CA HIS A 87 -9.34 -10.27 12.89
C HIS A 87 -7.99 -10.18 13.60
N ASP A 88 -7.11 -11.15 13.37
CA ASP A 88 -5.75 -11.14 13.92
C ASP A 88 -4.76 -10.36 13.05
N MET A 89 -5.20 -9.80 11.93
CA MET A 89 -4.38 -9.10 10.94
C MET A 89 -3.27 -9.95 10.32
N GLY A 90 -3.33 -11.26 10.47
CA GLY A 90 -2.37 -12.14 9.83
C GLY A 90 -2.46 -12.13 8.31
N ARG A 91 -3.67 -11.88 7.78
CA ARG A 91 -3.92 -11.70 6.35
C ARG A 91 -4.71 -10.42 6.13
N TRP A 92 -4.35 -9.68 5.07
CA TRP A 92 -4.97 -8.39 4.77
C TRP A 92 -4.94 -8.10 3.28
N SER A 93 -5.89 -7.28 2.85
CA SER A 93 -5.90 -6.73 1.49
C SER A 93 -6.03 -5.22 1.58
N MET A 94 -5.30 -4.54 0.73
CA MET A 94 -5.28 -3.08 0.67
C MET A 94 -5.48 -2.61 -0.75
N LYS A 95 -5.88 -1.34 -0.88
CA LYS A 95 -6.09 -0.70 -2.17
C LYS A 95 -5.48 0.69 -2.14
N HIS A 96 -4.88 1.07 -3.26
CA HIS A 96 -4.47 2.45 -3.51
C HIS A 96 -5.22 2.96 -4.72
N GLU A 97 -5.84 4.11 -4.60
CA GLU A 97 -6.29 4.88 -5.75
C GLU A 97 -5.19 5.87 -6.11
N ILE A 98 -4.85 5.93 -7.39
CA ILE A 98 -3.80 6.83 -7.89
C ILE A 98 -4.48 7.93 -8.69
N TRP A 99 -4.42 9.14 -8.15
CA TRP A 99 -5.08 10.31 -8.70
C TRP A 99 -4.06 11.28 -9.30
N LYS A 100 -4.38 11.84 -10.46
CA LYS A 100 -3.57 12.91 -11.05
C LYS A 100 -4.32 14.21 -11.08
N ASN A 101 -3.62 15.30 -10.78
CA ASN A 101 -4.12 16.66 -10.86
C ASN A 101 -5.39 16.90 -10.04
N GLY A 102 -5.58 16.11 -8.97
CA GLY A 102 -6.67 16.25 -8.02
C GLY A 102 -8.04 15.78 -8.50
N ASN A 103 -8.20 15.41 -9.76
CA ASN A 103 -9.52 15.15 -10.33
C ASN A 103 -9.62 13.92 -11.24
N THR A 104 -8.52 13.27 -11.56
CA THR A 104 -8.54 12.16 -12.52
C THR A 104 -7.99 10.90 -11.89
N LEU A 105 -8.83 9.87 -11.77
CA LEU A 105 -8.40 8.55 -11.31
C LEU A 105 -7.61 7.87 -12.43
N SER A 106 -6.29 7.72 -12.20
CA SER A 106 -5.37 7.19 -13.21
C SER A 106 -5.20 5.69 -13.12
N ALA A 107 -5.20 5.13 -11.91
CA ALA A 107 -5.04 3.69 -11.72
C ALA A 107 -5.52 3.28 -10.33
N ILE A 108 -5.74 1.98 -10.17
CA ILE A 108 -6.08 1.38 -8.87
C ILE A 108 -5.14 0.19 -8.67
N LEU A 109 -4.48 0.15 -7.52
CA LEU A 109 -3.67 -0.98 -7.09
C LEU A 109 -4.43 -1.80 -6.05
N HIS A 110 -4.49 -3.11 -6.27
CA HIS A 110 -5.01 -4.06 -5.28
C HIS A 110 -3.88 -4.95 -4.79
N ILE A 111 -3.75 -5.09 -3.49
CA ILE A 111 -2.67 -5.85 -2.87
C ILE A 111 -3.26 -6.83 -1.86
N ASP A 112 -2.86 -8.10 -1.95
CA ASP A 112 -3.14 -9.11 -0.94
C ASP A 112 -1.84 -9.49 -0.26
N GLY A 113 -1.84 -9.54 1.06
CA GLY A 113 -0.64 -9.82 1.81
C GLY A 113 -0.89 -10.54 3.13
N ALA A 114 0.21 -10.79 3.81
CA ALA A 114 0.22 -11.46 5.11
C ALA A 114 1.49 -11.06 5.86
N TRP A 115 1.67 -11.62 7.05
CA TRP A 115 2.88 -11.45 7.84
C TRP A 115 3.71 -12.72 7.82
N LEU A 116 5.02 -12.57 7.73
CA LEU A 116 5.98 -13.65 7.68
C LEU A 116 6.93 -13.57 8.88
N ASP A 117 7.14 -14.72 9.53
CA ASP A 117 8.27 -14.87 10.45
C ASP A 117 9.52 -15.11 9.59
N THR A 118 10.46 -14.17 9.62
CA THR A 118 11.62 -14.21 8.74
C THR A 118 12.70 -15.22 9.18
N ASN A 119 12.63 -15.70 10.42
CA ASN A 119 13.55 -16.76 10.89
C ASN A 119 13.13 -18.13 10.34
N ILE A 120 11.89 -18.50 10.56
CA ILE A 120 11.42 -19.83 10.16
C ILE A 120 10.76 -19.83 8.79
N ARG A 121 10.60 -18.66 8.17
CA ARG A 121 10.04 -18.48 6.81
C ARG A 121 8.63 -19.04 6.67
N LYS A 122 7.80 -18.79 7.66
CA LYS A 122 6.38 -19.20 7.69
C LYS A 122 5.48 -18.03 8.02
N LEU A 123 4.22 -18.12 7.60
CA LEU A 123 3.22 -17.12 7.94
C LEU A 123 3.05 -17.07 9.47
N THR A 124 2.79 -15.88 9.97
CA THR A 124 2.65 -15.63 11.39
C THR A 124 1.59 -14.57 11.64
N ILE A 125 1.16 -14.47 12.89
CA ILE A 125 0.30 -13.39 13.34
C ILE A 125 1.22 -12.27 13.81
N PRO A 126 0.98 -11.01 13.39
CA PRO A 126 1.85 -9.91 13.79
C PRO A 126 1.73 -9.60 15.28
N PRO A 127 2.77 -9.00 15.90
CA PRO A 127 2.66 -8.50 17.26
C PRO A 127 1.49 -7.52 17.41
N ASN A 128 0.93 -7.42 18.61
CA ASN A 128 -0.22 -6.54 18.87
C ASN A 128 0.01 -5.10 18.43
N SER A 129 1.21 -4.57 18.61
CA SER A 129 1.54 -3.21 18.19
C SER A 129 1.42 -3.03 16.67
N PHE A 130 1.82 -4.04 15.89
CA PHE A 130 1.68 -4.02 14.43
C PHE A 130 0.22 -4.20 14.01
N ARG A 131 -0.48 -5.08 14.70
CA ARG A 131 -1.90 -5.31 14.44
C ARG A 131 -2.70 -4.01 14.62
N GLU A 132 -2.46 -3.28 15.71
CA GLU A 132 -3.13 -2.00 15.97
C GLU A 132 -2.88 -0.98 14.87
N VAL A 133 -1.65 -0.90 14.37
CA VAL A 133 -1.30 -0.01 13.26
C VAL A 133 -2.07 -0.40 12.00
N PHE A 134 -2.13 -1.68 11.67
CA PHE A 134 -2.87 -2.15 10.49
C PHE A 134 -4.37 -1.92 10.63
N GLU A 135 -4.92 -2.09 11.82
CA GLU A 135 -6.33 -1.77 12.06
C GLU A 135 -6.62 -0.27 11.89
N SER A 136 -5.62 0.59 12.07
CA SER A 136 -5.78 2.04 11.91
C SER A 136 -5.74 2.49 10.44
N VAL A 137 -5.41 1.62 9.50
CA VAL A 137 -5.52 1.94 8.07
C VAL A 137 -6.97 2.29 7.76
N PRO A 138 -7.25 3.41 7.08
CA PRO A 138 -8.62 3.77 6.74
C PRO A 138 -9.31 2.63 5.98
N LYS A 139 -10.52 2.29 6.39
CA LYS A 139 -11.25 1.19 5.77
C LYS A 139 -11.97 1.69 4.51
N ALA A 140 -11.91 0.89 3.46
CA ALA A 140 -12.68 1.16 2.24
C ALA A 140 -14.17 1.01 2.53
N GLY A 141 -15.00 1.65 1.69
CA GLY A 141 -16.46 1.57 1.86
C GLY A 141 -17.01 0.15 1.77
N ASP A 142 -16.32 -0.72 1.04
CA ASP A 142 -16.67 -2.13 0.86
C ASP A 142 -15.84 -3.08 1.75
N PHE A 143 -15.20 -2.55 2.78
CA PHE A 143 -14.38 -3.35 3.70
C PHE A 143 -15.17 -4.49 4.32
N SER A 144 -14.54 -5.64 4.44
CA SER A 144 -15.10 -6.79 5.14
C SER A 144 -14.03 -7.56 5.91
N TRP A 145 -14.43 -8.10 7.06
CA TRP A 145 -13.59 -9.03 7.79
C TRP A 145 -13.67 -10.41 7.13
N THR A 146 -12.55 -11.13 7.13
CA THR A 146 -12.46 -12.49 6.61
C THR A 146 -12.03 -13.44 7.74
N GLU A 147 -12.18 -14.73 7.49
CA GLU A 147 -11.77 -15.76 8.46
C GLU A 147 -10.35 -16.25 8.20
#